data_f32067cddeedfff2a52d041abcd16011
#
_entry.id   f32067cddeedfff2a52d041abcd16011
#
_cell.length_a   1.000
_cell.length_b   1.000
_cell.length_c   1.000
_cell.angle_alpha   90.00
_cell.angle_beta   90.00
_cell.angle_gamma   90.00
#
_symmetry.space_group_name_H-M   'P 1'
#
loop_
_entity.id
_entity.type
_entity.pdbx_description
1 polymer ?
#
loop_
_entity_poly.entity_id
_entity_poly.type
_entity_poly.pdbx_seq_one_letter_code
_entity_poly.pdbx_strand_id
1 'polypeptide(L)'
;MKKNLKFTFCALTVTALVSAVVLSGCSGNTAAPGASDTEPVSNTAAVSRDEESTGAASPESEEFSAEIEAEDTDGQKLKVMASFYPMYDFAVKIGGDKAEVTDMVPAGTEPHDWEPAATDIKNLEEADLFVYSGAGMEHWADDVLASLETKRLVSAEASAGLTLRPGHSHDEEEHEGAEEHAEEEEHDRGQFDPHVWLSPVNAKKEMENIKNAYVKADPDNKDYYEDNYKTYAVRFDELDQEYKDTLSALPGKSIVVSHEAFGYLCDTYGLTQMGIAGLSPDTEPDPARMAEIIDFVKTNHVKVIFFEELVSPKVAETIAAETGARTRVLNPLEGLSDEELKNGADYFTVMEDNLKQLKAALE
;
A
#
# COMPACT_ATOMS: atom_id res chain seq x y z
N MET A 1 46.66 -52.93 -4.42
CA MET A 1 47.46 -52.16 -3.44
C MET A 1 46.55 -51.27 -2.64
N LYS A 2 46.32 -51.61 -1.39
CA LYS A 2 45.45 -50.85 -0.43
C LYS A 2 46.31 -49.75 0.19
N LYS A 3 45.88 -48.48 0.11
CA LYS A 3 46.45 -47.41 0.95
C LYS A 3 45.37 -46.92 1.92
N ASN A 4 45.64 -47.15 3.18
CA ASN A 4 44.88 -46.67 4.34
C ASN A 4 45.17 -45.18 4.54
N LEU A 5 44.12 -44.37 4.65
CA LEU A 5 44.21 -42.97 5.08
C LEU A 5 43.60 -42.85 6.48
N LYS A 6 44.44 -42.42 7.42
CA LYS A 6 44.11 -42.28 8.85
C LYS A 6 43.38 -40.93 9.03
N PHE A 7 42.20 -40.98 9.63
CA PHE A 7 41.48 -39.80 10.14
C PHE A 7 42.06 -39.42 11.52
N THR A 8 42.50 -38.16 11.62
CA THR A 8 42.89 -37.56 12.92
C THR A 8 41.73 -36.70 13.40
N PHE A 9 41.11 -37.11 14.51
CA PHE A 9 40.11 -36.33 15.23
C PHE A 9 40.82 -35.25 16.03
N CYS A 10 40.45 -33.97 15.78
CA CYS A 10 40.80 -32.85 16.62
C CYS A 10 39.55 -32.46 17.43
N ALA A 11 39.60 -32.70 18.72
CA ALA A 11 38.56 -32.31 19.67
C ALA A 11 38.79 -30.84 20.08
N LEU A 12 37.84 -29.96 19.80
CA LEU A 12 37.81 -28.62 20.36
C LEU A 12 36.81 -28.59 21.53
N THR A 13 37.34 -28.35 22.72
CA THR A 13 36.56 -28.10 23.92
C THR A 13 36.02 -26.67 23.94
N VAL A 14 34.72 -26.56 24.06
CA VAL A 14 34.04 -25.27 24.27
C VAL A 14 33.86 -25.07 25.77
N THR A 15 34.46 -24.01 26.28
CA THR A 15 34.35 -23.60 27.68
C THR A 15 33.18 -22.58 27.77
N ALA A 16 32.13 -22.95 28.49
CA ALA A 16 31.00 -22.07 28.79
C ALA A 16 31.34 -21.16 29.97
N LEU A 17 31.29 -19.85 29.77
CA LEU A 17 31.33 -18.86 30.86
C LEU A 17 29.91 -18.50 31.26
N VAL A 18 29.53 -18.85 32.49
CA VAL A 18 28.28 -18.39 33.13
C VAL A 18 28.61 -17.13 33.92
N SER A 19 28.01 -16.02 33.54
CA SER A 19 28.04 -14.78 34.32
C SER A 19 26.70 -14.59 35.04
N ALA A 20 26.74 -14.72 36.36
CA ALA A 20 25.64 -14.42 37.27
C ALA A 20 25.56 -12.91 37.52
N VAL A 21 24.43 -12.32 37.30
CA VAL A 21 24.11 -10.96 37.75
C VAL A 21 23.22 -11.04 38.98
N VAL A 22 23.69 -10.45 40.06
CA VAL A 22 23.07 -10.41 41.37
C VAL A 22 22.03 -9.26 41.41
N LEU A 23 20.79 -9.62 41.80
CA LEU A 23 19.75 -8.68 42.19
C LEU A 23 20.07 -8.12 43.60
N SER A 24 20.07 -6.80 43.72
CA SER A 24 19.93 -6.14 45.02
C SER A 24 18.67 -5.27 44.97
N GLY A 25 17.66 -5.69 45.70
CA GLY A 25 16.49 -4.88 46.02
C GLY A 25 16.76 -3.97 47.22
N CYS A 26 16.10 -2.83 47.26
CA CYS A 26 15.80 -2.12 48.49
C CYS A 26 14.42 -1.48 48.40
N SER A 27 13.62 -1.90 49.34
CA SER A 27 12.29 -1.46 49.74
C SER A 27 12.35 -0.09 50.41
N GLY A 28 11.27 0.68 50.26
CA GLY A 28 11.08 1.94 51.03
C GLY A 28 9.68 2.49 50.85
N ASN A 29 8.88 2.16 51.83
CA ASN A 29 7.47 2.44 52.07
C ASN A 29 7.28 3.87 52.63
N THR A 30 6.06 4.43 52.47
CA THR A 30 5.23 5.19 53.39
C THR A 30 4.60 6.48 52.84
N ALA A 31 3.30 6.41 52.79
CA ALA A 31 2.26 7.22 53.42
C ALA A 31 1.94 8.61 52.84
N ALA A 32 0.69 8.72 52.42
CA ALA A 32 -0.16 9.92 52.52
C ALA A 32 -0.53 10.13 54.02
N PRO A 33 -1.11 11.26 54.47
CA PRO A 33 -2.29 11.97 53.94
C PRO A 33 -2.30 13.50 54.15
N GLY A 34 -3.36 14.18 53.72
CA GLY A 34 -3.69 15.50 54.25
C GLY A 34 -4.60 16.33 53.33
N ALA A 35 -5.87 16.29 53.64
CA ALA A 35 -6.91 17.19 53.15
C ALA A 35 -6.87 18.56 53.80
N SER A 36 -7.40 19.59 53.14
CA SER A 36 -8.14 20.73 53.73
C SER A 36 -8.55 21.68 52.60
N ASP A 37 -9.81 21.69 52.17
CA ASP A 37 -10.86 22.68 52.52
C ASP A 37 -10.41 24.16 52.44
N THR A 38 -11.09 24.91 51.56
CA THR A 38 -12.00 26.03 51.88
C THR A 38 -12.50 26.73 50.63
N GLU A 39 -13.79 26.63 50.37
CA GLU A 39 -14.65 27.72 49.86
C GLU A 39 -14.94 28.70 51.00
N PRO A 40 -15.74 29.80 50.85
CA PRO A 40 -16.47 30.43 49.73
C PRO A 40 -16.44 31.98 49.73
N VAL A 41 -17.47 32.56 49.10
CA VAL A 41 -18.17 33.87 49.26
C VAL A 41 -18.10 34.78 48.06
N SER A 42 -19.12 34.90 47.23
CA SER A 42 -20.39 35.65 47.35
C SER A 42 -20.27 37.19 47.43
N ASN A 43 -20.86 37.85 46.46
CA ASN A 43 -21.93 38.89 46.60
C ASN A 43 -22.16 39.66 45.29
N THR A 44 -23.35 39.55 44.76
CA THR A 44 -24.59 40.36 44.87
C THR A 44 -24.57 41.75 44.19
N ALA A 45 -25.48 41.83 43.21
CA ALA A 45 -26.65 42.73 43.09
C ALA A 45 -26.36 44.18 42.67
N ALA A 46 -27.13 44.81 41.78
CA ALA A 46 -28.55 45.16 41.70
C ALA A 46 -28.83 45.83 40.34
N VAL A 47 -29.90 45.49 39.59
CA VAL A 47 -31.25 46.11 39.60
C VAL A 47 -31.32 47.63 39.27
N SER A 48 -31.98 47.91 38.15
CA SER A 48 -33.02 48.93 37.87
C SER A 48 -33.46 48.81 36.40
N ARG A 49 -34.61 48.43 36.01
CA ARG A 49 -35.95 49.05 35.80
C ARG A 49 -35.89 50.50 35.31
N ASP A 50 -36.56 50.83 34.25
CA ASP A 50 -37.93 51.02 33.78
C ASP A 50 -37.85 51.63 32.36
N GLU A 51 -38.73 51.61 31.50
CA GLU A 51 -40.14 51.56 31.18
C GLU A 51 -40.33 51.83 29.71
N GLU A 52 -41.17 51.07 29.07
CA GLU A 52 -42.36 51.32 28.28
C GLU A 52 -42.35 52.40 27.16
N SER A 53 -42.55 51.96 25.91
CA SER A 53 -43.52 52.62 25.02
C SER A 53 -43.95 51.75 23.86
N THR A 54 -45.23 51.65 23.71
CA THR A 54 -46.09 50.99 22.74
C THR A 54 -45.98 51.54 21.32
N GLY A 55 -46.08 50.63 20.30
CA GLY A 55 -46.36 51.03 18.92
C GLY A 55 -46.60 49.81 18.01
N ALA A 56 -47.88 49.61 17.68
CA ALA A 56 -48.37 48.57 16.78
C ALA A 56 -48.04 48.88 15.33
N ALA A 57 -47.75 47.84 14.49
CA ALA A 57 -48.35 47.57 13.17
C ALA A 57 -47.69 46.44 12.40
N SER A 58 -48.47 45.47 12.06
CA SER A 58 -48.62 44.64 10.83
C SER A 58 -47.43 44.00 10.09
N PRO A 59 -47.64 42.82 9.51
CA PRO A 59 -46.62 41.86 9.22
C PRO A 59 -46.03 42.02 7.84
N GLU A 60 -44.72 42.10 7.75
CA GLU A 60 -43.98 41.91 6.49
C GLU A 60 -43.31 40.52 6.55
N SER A 61 -43.38 39.88 5.40
CA SER A 61 -42.89 38.58 5.05
C SER A 61 -41.41 38.41 5.42
N GLU A 62 -41.13 37.53 6.34
CA GLU A 62 -39.77 37.05 6.58
C GLU A 62 -39.34 36.11 5.41
N GLU A 63 -38.57 36.67 4.49
CA GLU A 63 -37.66 35.86 3.68
C GLU A 63 -36.63 35.23 4.61
N PHE A 64 -36.77 33.91 4.81
CA PHE A 64 -35.78 33.10 5.50
C PHE A 64 -34.58 32.93 4.55
N SER A 65 -33.67 33.91 4.51
CA SER A 65 -32.34 33.72 3.98
C SER A 65 -31.57 32.88 5.00
N ALA A 66 -31.49 31.59 4.76
CA ALA A 66 -30.50 30.74 5.41
C ALA A 66 -29.14 31.27 4.97
N GLU A 67 -28.50 32.10 5.79
CA GLU A 67 -27.06 32.29 5.75
C GLU A 67 -26.46 30.95 6.11
N ILE A 68 -26.00 30.22 5.10
CA ILE A 68 -25.04 29.16 5.27
C ILE A 68 -23.77 29.90 5.73
N GLU A 69 -23.51 29.87 7.04
CA GLU A 69 -22.19 30.22 7.55
C GLU A 69 -21.21 29.28 6.86
N ALA A 70 -20.47 29.79 5.89
CA ALA A 70 -19.30 29.12 5.37
C ALA A 70 -18.33 29.04 6.57
N GLU A 71 -18.20 27.86 7.13
CA GLU A 71 -17.11 27.59 8.07
C GLU A 71 -15.81 27.99 7.39
N ASP A 72 -15.08 28.92 8.02
CA ASP A 72 -13.74 29.34 7.60
C ASP A 72 -12.81 28.13 7.70
N THR A 73 -12.61 27.42 6.59
CA THR A 73 -11.75 26.24 6.47
C THR A 73 -10.29 26.64 6.18
N ASP A 74 -9.95 27.92 6.32
CA ASP A 74 -8.57 28.38 6.12
C ASP A 74 -7.65 27.82 7.20
N GLY A 75 -7.09 26.66 6.92
CA GLY A 75 -6.12 25.96 7.77
C GLY A 75 -6.46 24.50 8.11
N GLN A 76 -7.66 24.00 7.79
CA GLN A 76 -8.00 22.59 8.02
C GLN A 76 -7.47 21.74 6.84
N LYS A 77 -6.59 20.77 7.16
CA LYS A 77 -6.09 19.82 6.18
C LYS A 77 -7.19 18.84 5.75
N LEU A 78 -7.20 18.52 4.47
CA LEU A 78 -8.07 17.48 3.92
C LEU A 78 -7.71 16.13 4.54
N LYS A 79 -8.67 15.42 5.09
CA LYS A 79 -8.46 14.07 5.65
C LYS A 79 -8.56 13.03 4.54
N VAL A 80 -7.48 12.34 4.30
CA VAL A 80 -7.36 11.35 3.22
C VAL A 80 -7.03 9.98 3.80
N MET A 81 -7.78 8.97 3.39
CA MET A 81 -7.47 7.57 3.63
C MET A 81 -6.95 6.98 2.32
N ALA A 82 -5.85 6.24 2.37
CA ALA A 82 -5.31 5.49 1.25
C ALA A 82 -5.28 4.01 1.59
N SER A 83 -5.65 3.16 0.65
CA SER A 83 -5.83 1.73 0.89
C SER A 83 -4.54 1.02 1.28
N PHE A 84 -3.46 1.26 0.55
CA PHE A 84 -2.14 0.66 0.78
C PHE A 84 -1.03 1.53 0.21
N TYR A 85 0.23 1.11 0.38
CA TYR A 85 1.41 1.96 0.24
C TYR A 85 1.51 2.78 -1.07
N PRO A 86 1.40 2.26 -2.31
CA PRO A 86 1.51 3.11 -3.52
C PRO A 86 0.43 4.19 -3.56
N MET A 87 -0.78 3.87 -3.12
CA MET A 87 -1.88 4.83 -3.05
C MET A 87 -1.60 5.91 -2.00
N TYR A 88 -1.04 5.51 -0.86
CA TYR A 88 -0.58 6.42 0.18
C TYR A 88 0.54 7.35 -0.33
N ASP A 89 1.57 6.82 -0.97
CA ASP A 89 2.70 7.59 -1.47
C ASP A 89 2.26 8.63 -2.53
N PHE A 90 1.37 8.22 -3.45
CA PHE A 90 0.82 9.13 -4.46
C PHE A 90 -0.08 10.19 -3.83
N ALA A 91 -0.93 9.81 -2.87
CA ALA A 91 -1.80 10.74 -2.17
C ALA A 91 -1.00 11.78 -1.37
N VAL A 92 0.06 11.36 -0.64
CA VAL A 92 0.96 12.26 0.07
C VAL A 92 1.64 13.25 -0.88
N LYS A 93 2.11 12.77 -2.03
CA LYS A 93 2.79 13.59 -3.04
C LYS A 93 1.86 14.64 -3.67
N ILE A 94 0.59 14.30 -3.89
CA ILE A 94 -0.41 15.25 -4.41
C ILE A 94 -0.89 16.19 -3.31
N GLY A 95 -1.23 15.66 -2.13
CA GLY A 95 -1.84 16.41 -1.03
C GLY A 95 -0.88 17.40 -0.37
N GLY A 96 0.40 17.01 -0.22
CA GLY A 96 1.43 17.83 0.40
C GLY A 96 1.00 18.42 1.75
N ASP A 97 1.23 19.71 1.94
CA ASP A 97 0.87 20.40 3.18
C ASP A 97 -0.64 20.60 3.38
N LYS A 98 -1.46 20.39 2.35
CA LYS A 98 -2.91 20.59 2.36
C LYS A 98 -3.69 19.37 2.83
N ALA A 99 -3.05 18.21 2.96
CA ALA A 99 -3.70 16.98 3.35
C ALA A 99 -3.04 16.32 4.57
N GLU A 100 -3.82 15.53 5.29
CA GLU A 100 -3.38 14.54 6.25
C GLU A 100 -3.77 13.17 5.70
N VAL A 101 -2.77 12.41 5.25
CA VAL A 101 -2.97 11.12 4.60
C VAL A 101 -2.66 10.00 5.56
N THR A 102 -3.57 9.03 5.66
CA THR A 102 -3.40 7.82 6.46
C THR A 102 -3.35 6.62 5.54
N ASP A 103 -2.31 5.78 5.67
CA ASP A 103 -2.23 4.47 5.06
C ASP A 103 -3.06 3.48 5.88
N MET A 104 -3.98 2.74 5.24
CA MET A 104 -4.84 1.80 5.94
C MET A 104 -4.13 0.48 6.22
N VAL A 105 -3.32 0.00 5.27
CA VAL A 105 -2.49 -1.20 5.48
C VAL A 105 -1.22 -0.81 6.22
N PRO A 106 -0.96 -1.37 7.42
CA PRO A 106 0.22 -1.03 8.19
C PRO A 106 1.53 -1.38 7.48
N ALA A 107 2.58 -0.58 7.70
CA ALA A 107 3.91 -0.83 7.16
C ALA A 107 4.37 -2.28 7.41
N GLY A 108 4.92 -2.92 6.38
CA GLY A 108 5.39 -4.30 6.45
C GLY A 108 4.29 -5.37 6.43
N THR A 109 3.03 -5.00 6.15
CA THR A 109 1.91 -5.93 6.01
C THR A 109 1.64 -6.16 4.53
N GLU A 110 1.38 -7.42 4.18
CA GLU A 110 0.99 -7.84 2.85
C GLU A 110 -0.48 -7.43 2.60
N PRO A 111 -0.82 -6.73 1.48
CA PRO A 111 -2.14 -6.13 1.30
C PRO A 111 -3.20 -7.02 0.66
N HIS A 112 -2.82 -8.12 -0.05
CA HIS A 112 -3.78 -8.92 -0.83
C HIS A 112 -4.91 -9.54 -0.01
N ASP A 113 -4.60 -10.02 1.21
CA ASP A 113 -5.58 -10.60 2.15
C ASP A 113 -5.97 -9.65 3.28
N TRP A 114 -5.54 -8.39 3.22
CA TRP A 114 -5.90 -7.43 4.25
C TRP A 114 -7.35 -6.96 4.12
N GLU A 115 -8.04 -6.87 5.26
CA GLU A 115 -9.41 -6.37 5.36
C GLU A 115 -9.51 -5.27 6.41
N PRO A 116 -10.33 -4.21 6.17
CA PRO A 116 -10.48 -3.12 7.12
C PRO A 116 -11.23 -3.56 8.39
N ALA A 117 -10.70 -3.16 9.54
CA ALA A 117 -11.40 -3.32 10.81
C ALA A 117 -12.51 -2.26 10.96
N ALA A 118 -13.40 -2.45 11.94
CA ALA A 118 -14.48 -1.49 12.22
C ALA A 118 -13.99 -0.06 12.52
N THR A 119 -12.76 0.08 13.02
CA THR A 119 -12.10 1.37 13.23
C THR A 119 -11.73 2.05 11.92
N ASP A 120 -11.33 1.29 10.91
CA ASP A 120 -10.93 1.81 9.61
C ASP A 120 -12.17 2.27 8.84
N ILE A 121 -13.27 1.52 8.91
CA ILE A 121 -14.56 1.91 8.34
C ILE A 121 -15.06 3.22 8.98
N LYS A 122 -14.93 3.35 10.30
CA LYS A 122 -15.30 4.60 10.99
C LYS A 122 -14.42 5.78 10.54
N ASN A 123 -13.12 5.56 10.35
CA ASN A 123 -12.22 6.61 9.86
C ASN A 123 -12.56 7.01 8.42
N LEU A 124 -12.99 6.06 7.57
CA LEU A 124 -13.50 6.35 6.23
C LEU A 124 -14.77 7.20 6.25
N GLU A 125 -15.68 6.99 7.20
CA GLU A 125 -16.87 7.85 7.36
C GLU A 125 -16.52 9.30 7.73
N GLU A 126 -15.40 9.50 8.42
CA GLU A 126 -14.91 10.82 8.85
C GLU A 126 -13.95 11.46 7.83
N ALA A 127 -13.52 10.72 6.80
CA ALA A 127 -12.61 11.19 5.77
C ALA A 127 -13.32 12.08 4.71
N ASP A 128 -12.54 12.88 4.04
CA ASP A 128 -12.96 13.72 2.91
C ASP A 128 -12.67 13.04 1.57
N LEU A 129 -11.59 12.25 1.51
CA LEU A 129 -11.15 11.53 0.32
C LEU A 129 -10.67 10.12 0.68
N PHE A 130 -11.11 9.13 -0.09
CA PHE A 130 -10.58 7.76 -0.06
C PHE A 130 -9.91 7.45 -1.40
N VAL A 131 -8.65 7.00 -1.35
CA VAL A 131 -7.85 6.62 -2.52
C VAL A 131 -7.58 5.13 -2.46
N TYR A 132 -7.94 4.40 -3.50
CA TYR A 132 -7.71 2.96 -3.62
C TYR A 132 -7.31 2.62 -5.07
N SER A 133 -6.60 1.50 -5.25
CA SER A 133 -6.11 1.10 -6.57
C SER A 133 -7.24 0.66 -7.48
N GLY A 134 -8.13 -0.18 -7.01
CA GLY A 134 -9.09 -0.89 -7.85
C GLY A 134 -8.46 -2.10 -8.56
N ALA A 135 -8.98 -2.49 -9.71
CA ALA A 135 -8.53 -3.65 -10.48
C ALA A 135 -8.52 -4.98 -9.68
N GLY A 136 -9.30 -5.07 -8.61
CA GLY A 136 -9.42 -6.25 -7.76
C GLY A 136 -8.43 -6.32 -6.59
N MET A 137 -7.58 -5.29 -6.39
CA MET A 137 -6.66 -5.25 -5.25
C MET A 137 -7.42 -5.17 -3.92
N GLU A 138 -8.30 -4.20 -3.78
CA GLU A 138 -9.15 -4.03 -2.61
C GLU A 138 -10.52 -4.65 -2.85
N HIS A 139 -10.59 -5.97 -2.77
CA HIS A 139 -11.83 -6.74 -2.98
C HIS A 139 -12.99 -6.34 -2.03
N TRP A 140 -12.67 -5.68 -0.92
CA TRP A 140 -13.61 -5.19 0.09
C TRP A 140 -14.13 -3.77 -0.20
N ALA A 141 -13.53 -3.02 -1.14
CA ALA A 141 -13.77 -1.58 -1.27
C ALA A 141 -15.21 -1.25 -1.66
N ASP A 142 -15.79 -1.96 -2.62
CA ASP A 142 -17.16 -1.71 -3.09
C ASP A 142 -18.20 -1.94 -1.99
N ASP A 143 -18.08 -3.04 -1.25
CA ASP A 143 -18.97 -3.37 -0.14
C ASP A 143 -18.87 -2.34 1.00
N VAL A 144 -17.65 -1.95 1.34
CA VAL A 144 -17.41 -0.91 2.37
C VAL A 144 -17.99 0.41 1.91
N LEU A 145 -17.69 0.88 0.69
CA LEU A 145 -18.23 2.14 0.16
C LEU A 145 -19.76 2.15 0.10
N ALA A 146 -20.37 1.01 -0.26
CA ALA A 146 -21.82 0.87 -0.28
C ALA A 146 -22.45 0.91 1.12
N SER A 147 -21.70 0.50 2.15
CA SER A 147 -22.16 0.45 3.55
C SER A 147 -22.07 1.80 4.28
N LEU A 148 -21.24 2.75 3.79
CA LEU A 148 -21.04 4.05 4.45
C LEU A 148 -22.31 4.90 4.42
N GLU A 149 -22.63 5.50 5.55
CA GLU A 149 -23.76 6.44 5.67
C GLU A 149 -23.41 7.84 5.15
N THR A 150 -22.14 8.21 5.12
CA THR A 150 -21.67 9.51 4.66
C THR A 150 -21.84 9.68 3.15
N LYS A 151 -22.28 10.87 2.74
CA LYS A 151 -22.32 11.27 1.31
C LYS A 151 -21.23 12.29 0.97
N ARG A 152 -20.37 12.61 1.94
CA ARG A 152 -19.34 13.63 1.80
C ARG A 152 -18.06 13.06 1.20
N LEU A 153 -17.78 11.79 1.46
CA LEU A 153 -16.57 11.12 1.01
C LEU A 153 -16.47 11.14 -0.53
N VAL A 154 -15.37 11.64 -1.03
CA VAL A 154 -14.96 11.45 -2.43
C VAL A 154 -14.15 10.16 -2.51
N SER A 155 -14.53 9.22 -3.36
CA SER A 155 -13.73 8.03 -3.65
C SER A 155 -12.96 8.21 -4.96
N ALA A 156 -11.73 7.73 -4.99
CA ALA A 156 -10.82 7.75 -6.12
C ALA A 156 -10.31 6.34 -6.40
N GLU A 157 -10.88 5.67 -7.38
CA GLU A 157 -10.31 4.48 -7.97
C GLU A 157 -9.16 4.90 -8.88
N ALA A 158 -7.92 4.58 -8.47
CA ALA A 158 -6.73 5.08 -9.13
C ALA A 158 -6.55 4.46 -10.53
N SER A 159 -6.87 3.19 -10.71
CA SER A 159 -6.80 2.49 -12.01
C SER A 159 -7.92 2.83 -12.98
N ALA A 160 -8.88 3.68 -12.61
CA ALA A 160 -10.03 4.00 -13.45
C ALA A 160 -9.62 4.49 -14.85
N GLY A 161 -10.18 3.82 -15.87
CA GLY A 161 -9.94 4.14 -17.29
C GLY A 161 -8.60 3.64 -17.85
N LEU A 162 -7.84 2.85 -17.09
CA LEU A 162 -6.69 2.10 -17.60
C LEU A 162 -7.15 0.80 -18.29
N THR A 163 -6.30 0.29 -19.19
CA THR A 163 -6.51 -1.04 -19.77
C THR A 163 -5.97 -2.08 -18.80
N LEU A 164 -6.86 -2.86 -18.20
CA LEU A 164 -6.48 -3.88 -17.24
C LEU A 164 -6.03 -5.16 -17.95
N ARG A 165 -5.01 -5.82 -17.38
CA ARG A 165 -4.56 -7.15 -17.79
C ARG A 165 -5.54 -8.19 -17.24
N PRO A 166 -5.88 -9.24 -18.03
CA PRO A 166 -6.60 -10.37 -17.48
C PRO A 166 -5.78 -11.06 -16.38
N GLY A 167 -6.43 -11.42 -15.29
CA GLY A 167 -5.86 -12.32 -14.30
C GLY A 167 -5.75 -13.73 -14.88
N HIS A 168 -4.69 -14.45 -14.57
CA HIS A 168 -4.56 -15.85 -14.95
C HIS A 168 -4.99 -16.70 -13.76
N SER A 169 -6.22 -17.24 -13.78
CA SER A 169 -6.55 -18.35 -12.90
C SER A 169 -5.88 -19.61 -13.47
N HIS A 170 -5.07 -20.29 -12.70
CA HIS A 170 -4.41 -21.57 -13.08
C HIS A 170 -5.37 -22.76 -13.23
N ASP A 171 -6.69 -22.53 -13.32
CA ASP A 171 -7.73 -23.57 -13.42
C ASP A 171 -8.28 -23.78 -14.84
N GLU A 172 -7.56 -23.38 -15.90
CA GLU A 172 -7.88 -23.87 -17.24
C GLU A 172 -7.28 -25.25 -17.51
N GLU A 173 -7.56 -26.26 -16.69
CA GLU A 173 -7.65 -27.62 -17.18
C GLU A 173 -8.99 -27.77 -17.93
N GLU A 174 -8.88 -28.01 -19.23
CA GLU A 174 -10.00 -28.34 -20.12
C GLU A 174 -10.88 -29.46 -19.52
N HIS A 175 -11.93 -29.10 -18.82
CA HIS A 175 -13.08 -29.96 -18.61
C HIS A 175 -14.20 -29.53 -19.53
N GLU A 176 -14.21 -30.12 -20.76
CA GLU A 176 -15.44 -30.26 -21.55
C GLU A 176 -16.43 -31.12 -20.79
N GLY A 177 -17.44 -30.51 -20.21
CA GLY A 177 -18.54 -31.27 -19.58
C GLY A 177 -19.52 -30.36 -18.88
N ALA A 178 -20.56 -29.98 -19.62
CA ALA A 178 -21.77 -29.29 -19.21
C ALA A 178 -22.23 -29.53 -17.77
N GLU A 179 -22.71 -28.47 -17.09
CA GLU A 179 -24.14 -28.26 -16.82
C GLU A 179 -24.34 -26.90 -16.12
N GLU A 180 -25.36 -26.18 -16.57
CA GLU A 180 -25.86 -24.93 -16.01
C GLU A 180 -26.19 -25.09 -14.52
N HIS A 181 -25.50 -24.34 -13.65
CA HIS A 181 -26.02 -23.97 -12.34
C HIS A 181 -25.67 -22.55 -11.98
N ALA A 182 -26.76 -21.77 -11.85
CA ALA A 182 -26.98 -20.65 -10.94
C ALA A 182 -25.82 -19.67 -10.67
N GLU A 183 -26.05 -18.47 -11.13
CA GLU A 183 -25.49 -17.19 -10.73
C GLU A 183 -25.36 -17.10 -9.21
N GLU A 184 -24.16 -17.35 -8.67
CA GLU A 184 -23.69 -16.74 -7.45
C GLU A 184 -22.63 -15.73 -7.92
N GLU A 185 -22.83 -14.46 -7.60
CA GLU A 185 -21.90 -13.39 -7.84
C GLU A 185 -20.61 -13.72 -7.06
N GLU A 186 -19.71 -14.51 -7.68
CA GLU A 186 -18.34 -14.63 -7.22
C GLU A 186 -17.68 -13.25 -7.44
N HIS A 187 -17.43 -12.57 -6.33
CA HIS A 187 -16.66 -11.34 -6.29
C HIS A 187 -15.39 -11.50 -7.12
N ASP A 188 -15.09 -10.52 -7.92
CA ASP A 188 -14.13 -10.33 -9.01
C ASP A 188 -12.65 -10.64 -8.67
N ARG A 189 -12.39 -11.55 -7.71
CA ARG A 189 -11.05 -11.97 -7.29
C ARG A 189 -10.36 -12.70 -8.43
N GLY A 190 -9.32 -12.07 -8.98
CA GLY A 190 -8.47 -12.67 -10.01
C GLY A 190 -8.96 -12.48 -11.44
N GLN A 191 -10.01 -11.73 -11.70
CA GLN A 191 -10.42 -11.40 -13.06
C GLN A 191 -9.37 -10.53 -13.77
N PHE A 192 -8.71 -9.65 -13.04
CA PHE A 192 -7.64 -8.78 -13.54
C PHE A 192 -6.38 -8.89 -12.68
N ASP A 193 -5.25 -8.57 -13.30
CA ASP A 193 -3.98 -8.35 -12.61
C ASP A 193 -4.06 -6.99 -11.89
N PRO A 194 -3.96 -6.94 -10.55
CA PRO A 194 -4.15 -5.69 -9.81
C PRO A 194 -2.93 -4.77 -9.79
N HIS A 195 -1.74 -5.25 -10.20
CA HIS A 195 -0.45 -4.57 -9.99
C HIS A 195 -0.17 -3.45 -11.00
N VAL A 196 -1.15 -2.59 -11.20
CA VAL A 196 -1.17 -1.52 -12.23
C VAL A 196 -0.03 -0.53 -12.03
N TRP A 197 0.27 -0.17 -10.76
CA TRP A 197 1.28 0.81 -10.36
C TRP A 197 2.72 0.45 -10.74
N LEU A 198 3.01 -0.82 -11.05
CA LEU A 198 4.37 -1.26 -11.41
C LEU A 198 4.79 -0.85 -12.82
N SER A 199 3.87 -0.37 -13.66
CA SER A 199 4.23 0.34 -14.89
C SER A 199 4.29 1.85 -14.61
N PRO A 200 5.45 2.52 -14.73
CA PRO A 200 5.54 3.97 -14.54
C PRO A 200 4.56 4.78 -15.38
N VAL A 201 4.21 4.27 -16.57
CA VAL A 201 3.21 4.91 -17.45
C VAL A 201 1.81 4.85 -16.83
N ASN A 202 1.45 3.71 -16.26
CA ASN A 202 0.17 3.53 -15.58
C ASN A 202 0.13 4.29 -14.25
N ALA A 203 1.19 4.19 -13.45
CA ALA A 203 1.32 4.90 -12.18
C ALA A 203 1.18 6.44 -12.33
N LYS A 204 1.72 6.99 -13.43
CA LYS A 204 1.48 8.40 -13.77
C LYS A 204 -0.01 8.69 -13.97
N LYS A 205 -0.76 7.77 -14.60
CA LYS A 205 -2.19 7.92 -14.83
C LYS A 205 -2.98 7.75 -13.54
N GLU A 206 -2.59 6.80 -12.68
CA GLU A 206 -3.17 6.64 -11.34
C GLU A 206 -3.01 7.91 -10.51
N MET A 207 -1.81 8.48 -10.50
CA MET A 207 -1.57 9.76 -9.81
C MET A 207 -2.39 10.91 -10.41
N GLU A 208 -2.66 10.93 -11.73
CA GLU A 208 -3.56 11.90 -12.35
C GLU A 208 -5.00 11.75 -11.85
N ASN A 209 -5.49 10.52 -11.74
CA ASN A 209 -6.82 10.23 -11.22
C ASN A 209 -6.95 10.65 -9.74
N ILE A 210 -5.93 10.36 -8.93
CA ILE A 210 -5.84 10.81 -7.53
C ILE A 210 -5.88 12.34 -7.45
N LYS A 211 -5.07 13.04 -8.25
CA LYS A 211 -5.09 14.52 -8.34
C LYS A 211 -6.47 15.06 -8.70
N ASN A 212 -7.17 14.42 -9.65
CA ASN A 212 -8.52 14.83 -10.02
C ASN A 212 -9.51 14.70 -8.84
N ALA A 213 -9.34 13.67 -8.02
CA ALA A 213 -10.15 13.46 -6.82
C ALA A 213 -9.86 14.50 -5.73
N TYR A 214 -8.59 14.88 -5.53
CA TYR A 214 -8.22 15.98 -4.64
C TYR A 214 -8.89 17.30 -5.08
N VAL A 215 -8.83 17.64 -6.38
CA VAL A 215 -9.48 18.84 -6.92
C VAL A 215 -11.01 18.80 -6.72
N LYS A 216 -11.63 17.61 -6.75
CA LYS A 216 -13.06 17.44 -6.48
C LYS A 216 -13.40 17.61 -5.00
N ALA A 217 -12.55 17.07 -4.09
CA ALA A 217 -12.76 17.14 -2.67
C ALA A 217 -12.46 18.55 -2.10
N ASP A 218 -11.48 19.24 -2.67
CA ASP A 218 -11.01 20.56 -2.23
C ASP A 218 -10.67 21.46 -3.45
N PRO A 219 -11.70 22.03 -4.09
CA PRO A 219 -11.53 22.83 -5.30
C PRO A 219 -10.77 24.14 -5.07
N ASP A 220 -10.72 24.65 -3.86
CA ASP A 220 -10.05 25.91 -3.53
C ASP A 220 -8.53 25.78 -3.62
N ASN A 221 -7.98 24.59 -3.40
CA ASN A 221 -6.55 24.28 -3.54
C ASN A 221 -6.20 23.60 -4.89
N LYS A 222 -7.05 23.70 -5.90
CA LYS A 222 -6.87 23.07 -7.22
C LYS A 222 -5.49 23.30 -7.82
N ASP A 223 -5.04 24.55 -7.90
CA ASP A 223 -3.77 24.90 -8.53
C ASP A 223 -2.58 24.24 -7.81
N TYR A 224 -2.66 24.11 -6.47
CA TYR A 224 -1.66 23.43 -5.66
C TYR A 224 -1.51 21.95 -6.02
N TYR A 225 -2.65 21.23 -6.13
CA TYR A 225 -2.64 19.81 -6.50
C TYR A 225 -2.19 19.58 -7.95
N GLU A 226 -2.60 20.48 -8.87
CA GLU A 226 -2.16 20.42 -10.27
C GLU A 226 -0.65 20.67 -10.41
N ASP A 227 -0.05 21.57 -9.63
CA ASP A 227 1.38 21.86 -9.68
C ASP A 227 2.19 20.72 -9.05
N ASN A 228 1.70 20.11 -7.96
CA ASN A 228 2.29 18.90 -7.40
C ASN A 228 2.28 17.76 -8.44
N TYR A 229 1.13 17.50 -9.06
CA TYR A 229 1.05 16.49 -10.11
C TYR A 229 2.02 16.75 -11.26
N LYS A 230 2.11 17.98 -11.78
CA LYS A 230 3.07 18.33 -12.85
C LYS A 230 4.50 18.00 -12.49
N THR A 231 4.87 18.23 -11.23
CA THR A 231 6.22 17.93 -10.72
C THR A 231 6.51 16.43 -10.79
N TYR A 232 5.59 15.59 -10.29
CA TYR A 232 5.78 14.14 -10.29
C TYR A 232 5.55 13.50 -11.68
N ALA A 233 4.68 14.08 -12.51
CA ALA A 233 4.48 13.62 -13.87
C ALA A 233 5.79 13.65 -14.70
N VAL A 234 6.64 14.65 -14.48
CA VAL A 234 7.98 14.71 -15.09
C VAL A 234 8.87 13.56 -14.58
N ARG A 235 8.86 13.28 -13.28
CA ARG A 235 9.63 12.16 -12.70
C ARG A 235 9.19 10.81 -13.25
N PHE A 236 7.88 10.60 -13.48
CA PHE A 236 7.39 9.38 -14.12
C PHE A 236 7.89 9.25 -15.56
N ASP A 237 7.90 10.35 -16.34
CA ASP A 237 8.41 10.34 -17.71
C ASP A 237 9.93 10.05 -17.74
N GLU A 238 10.69 10.57 -16.80
CA GLU A 238 12.12 10.28 -16.64
C GLU A 238 12.35 8.81 -16.27
N LEU A 239 11.61 8.28 -15.30
CA LEU A 239 11.69 6.88 -14.89
C LEU A 239 11.32 5.92 -16.04
N ASP A 240 10.23 6.19 -16.75
CA ASP A 240 9.83 5.42 -17.93
C ASP A 240 10.92 5.40 -19.00
N GLN A 241 11.56 6.55 -19.26
CA GLN A 241 12.65 6.63 -20.21
C GLN A 241 13.89 5.84 -19.76
N GLU A 242 14.24 5.89 -18.46
CA GLU A 242 15.34 5.10 -17.92
C GLU A 242 15.11 3.59 -18.06
N TYR A 243 13.88 3.12 -17.78
CA TYR A 243 13.49 1.73 -17.99
C TYR A 243 13.62 1.32 -19.46
N LYS A 244 13.10 2.13 -20.38
CA LYS A 244 13.19 1.88 -21.83
C LYS A 244 14.63 1.80 -22.30
N ASP A 245 15.46 2.79 -21.95
CA ASP A 245 16.86 2.84 -22.39
C ASP A 245 17.67 1.68 -21.82
N THR A 246 17.45 1.34 -20.55
CA THR A 246 18.17 0.27 -19.87
C THR A 246 17.76 -1.10 -20.39
N LEU A 247 16.46 -1.41 -20.37
CA LEU A 247 15.98 -2.77 -20.62
C LEU A 247 15.96 -3.14 -22.12
N SER A 248 15.81 -2.15 -23.02
CA SER A 248 15.84 -2.41 -24.48
C SER A 248 17.19 -2.98 -24.94
N ALA A 249 18.27 -2.53 -24.33
CA ALA A 249 19.64 -2.91 -24.70
C ALA A 249 20.09 -4.28 -24.16
N LEU A 250 19.34 -4.84 -23.18
CA LEU A 250 19.75 -6.09 -22.51
C LEU A 250 19.38 -7.34 -23.33
N PRO A 251 20.24 -8.37 -23.35
CA PRO A 251 19.98 -9.60 -24.08
C PRO A 251 18.95 -10.50 -23.42
N GLY A 252 18.90 -10.52 -22.08
CA GLY A 252 17.91 -11.29 -21.31
C GLY A 252 16.57 -10.60 -21.31
N LYS A 253 15.48 -11.38 -21.39
CA LYS A 253 14.10 -10.86 -21.35
C LYS A 253 13.20 -11.61 -20.39
N SER A 254 13.66 -12.71 -19.81
CA SER A 254 12.87 -13.53 -18.89
C SER A 254 13.31 -13.33 -17.46
N ILE A 255 12.34 -13.13 -16.56
CA ILE A 255 12.52 -13.02 -15.12
C ILE A 255 11.70 -14.10 -14.41
N VAL A 256 12.16 -14.54 -13.25
CA VAL A 256 11.39 -15.39 -12.34
C VAL A 256 11.21 -14.61 -11.05
N VAL A 257 9.98 -14.51 -10.58
CA VAL A 257 9.53 -13.65 -9.46
C VAL A 257 8.74 -14.47 -8.45
N SER A 258 8.62 -13.98 -7.20
CA SER A 258 7.87 -14.69 -6.16
C SER A 258 6.41 -14.86 -6.51
N HIS A 259 5.73 -13.80 -6.93
CA HIS A 259 4.38 -13.86 -7.49
C HIS A 259 4.27 -13.01 -8.77
N GLU A 260 3.19 -13.13 -9.51
CA GLU A 260 3.03 -12.55 -10.85
C GLU A 260 2.69 -11.04 -10.82
N ALA A 261 3.37 -10.26 -9.97
CA ALA A 261 3.13 -8.83 -9.83
C ALA A 261 3.58 -7.98 -11.02
N PHE A 262 4.63 -8.38 -11.72
CA PHE A 262 5.32 -7.50 -12.67
C PHE A 262 4.74 -7.53 -14.09
N GLY A 263 3.50 -7.97 -14.26
CA GLY A 263 2.85 -8.13 -15.56
C GLY A 263 2.80 -6.86 -16.38
N TYR A 264 2.31 -5.75 -15.84
CA TYR A 264 2.25 -4.45 -16.54
C TYR A 264 3.63 -3.88 -16.87
N LEU A 265 4.60 -4.06 -15.96
CA LEU A 265 6.00 -3.68 -16.23
C LEU A 265 6.58 -4.51 -17.38
N CYS A 266 6.37 -5.81 -17.37
CA CYS A 266 6.84 -6.71 -18.41
C CYS A 266 6.26 -6.36 -19.78
N ASP A 267 4.97 -6.10 -19.86
CA ASP A 267 4.31 -5.68 -21.12
C ASP A 267 4.85 -4.34 -21.62
N THR A 268 5.07 -3.40 -20.71
CA THR A 268 5.55 -2.05 -21.05
C THR A 268 6.97 -2.10 -21.64
N TYR A 269 7.84 -2.96 -21.10
CA TYR A 269 9.28 -2.97 -21.45
C TYR A 269 9.75 -4.23 -22.20
N GLY A 270 8.83 -5.07 -22.64
CA GLY A 270 9.13 -6.24 -23.45
C GLY A 270 9.88 -7.34 -22.70
N LEU A 271 9.53 -7.56 -21.44
CA LEU A 271 9.99 -8.67 -20.61
C LEU A 271 8.93 -9.78 -20.55
N THR A 272 9.33 -10.93 -20.06
CA THR A 272 8.44 -12.06 -19.75
C THR A 272 8.69 -12.48 -18.31
N GLN A 273 7.63 -12.50 -17.48
CA GLN A 273 7.73 -13.05 -16.14
C GLN A 273 7.25 -14.50 -16.08
N MET A 274 7.78 -15.23 -15.09
CA MET A 274 7.30 -16.50 -14.58
C MET A 274 7.17 -16.34 -13.08
N GLY A 275 5.96 -16.36 -12.55
CA GLY A 275 5.72 -16.33 -11.10
C GLY A 275 5.93 -17.70 -10.47
N ILE A 276 6.49 -17.73 -9.27
CA ILE A 276 6.51 -18.92 -8.41
C ILE A 276 5.09 -19.16 -7.90
N ALA A 277 4.44 -18.12 -7.35
CA ALA A 277 3.01 -18.07 -7.06
C ALA A 277 2.25 -17.36 -8.21
N GLY A 278 0.90 -17.37 -8.11
CA GLY A 278 0.02 -16.63 -9.02
C GLY A 278 0.03 -15.13 -8.76
N LEU A 279 -1.15 -14.49 -8.87
CA LEU A 279 -1.32 -13.05 -8.63
C LEU A 279 -1.26 -12.65 -7.15
N SER A 280 -1.42 -13.61 -6.21
CA SER A 280 -1.19 -13.42 -4.77
C SER A 280 0.00 -14.26 -4.32
N PRO A 281 0.83 -13.79 -3.38
CA PRO A 281 2.00 -14.50 -2.89
C PRO A 281 1.68 -15.66 -1.93
N ASP A 282 0.42 -15.85 -1.51
CA ASP A 282 0.02 -16.75 -0.42
C ASP A 282 0.03 -18.24 -0.77
N THR A 283 0.13 -18.58 -2.05
CA THR A 283 0.10 -19.98 -2.49
C THR A 283 1.49 -20.55 -2.68
N GLU A 284 1.79 -21.65 -1.95
CA GLU A 284 3.02 -22.41 -2.22
C GLU A 284 2.85 -23.24 -3.52
N PRO A 285 3.85 -23.22 -4.42
CA PRO A 285 3.79 -23.99 -5.66
C PRO A 285 3.81 -25.50 -5.36
N ASP A 286 2.99 -26.24 -6.06
CA ASP A 286 3.01 -27.69 -6.02
C ASP A 286 4.26 -28.29 -6.72
N PRO A 287 4.54 -29.58 -6.62
CA PRO A 287 5.71 -30.20 -7.24
C PRO A 287 5.74 -30.10 -8.78
N ALA A 288 4.58 -30.04 -9.45
CA ALA A 288 4.51 -29.91 -10.90
C ALA A 288 4.89 -28.48 -11.32
N ARG A 289 4.35 -27.47 -10.63
CA ARG A 289 4.73 -26.06 -10.83
C ARG A 289 6.21 -25.82 -10.56
N MET A 290 6.77 -26.42 -9.48
CA MET A 290 8.20 -26.34 -9.20
C MET A 290 9.06 -26.90 -10.35
N ALA A 291 8.66 -28.03 -10.95
CA ALA A 291 9.37 -28.60 -12.09
C ALA A 291 9.29 -27.71 -13.32
N GLU A 292 8.12 -27.14 -13.60
CA GLU A 292 7.91 -26.18 -14.70
C GLU A 292 8.81 -24.94 -14.56
N ILE A 293 8.86 -24.35 -13.36
CA ILE A 293 9.71 -23.17 -13.09
C ILE A 293 11.20 -23.52 -13.28
N ILE A 294 11.65 -24.67 -12.77
CA ILE A 294 13.03 -25.14 -12.94
C ILE A 294 13.37 -25.33 -14.42
N ASP A 295 12.46 -25.88 -15.22
CA ASP A 295 12.65 -26.04 -16.66
C ASP A 295 12.64 -24.69 -17.39
N PHE A 296 11.78 -23.76 -16.99
CA PHE A 296 11.77 -22.39 -17.50
C PHE A 296 13.11 -21.68 -17.25
N VAL A 297 13.63 -21.75 -16.01
CA VAL A 297 14.92 -21.16 -15.63
C VAL A 297 16.05 -21.72 -16.50
N LYS A 298 16.10 -23.04 -16.69
CA LYS A 298 17.14 -23.68 -17.51
C LYS A 298 17.03 -23.35 -18.98
N THR A 299 15.80 -23.36 -19.53
CA THR A 299 15.52 -23.11 -20.95
C THR A 299 15.82 -21.67 -21.34
N ASN A 300 15.45 -20.72 -20.49
CA ASN A 300 15.62 -19.29 -20.74
C ASN A 300 16.93 -18.73 -20.19
N HIS A 301 17.80 -19.60 -19.63
CA HIS A 301 19.09 -19.22 -19.04
C HIS A 301 18.97 -18.10 -17.98
N VAL A 302 17.91 -18.17 -17.16
CA VAL A 302 17.65 -17.20 -16.08
C VAL A 302 18.76 -17.30 -15.04
N LYS A 303 19.41 -16.17 -14.74
CA LYS A 303 20.55 -16.11 -13.82
C LYS A 303 20.15 -15.73 -12.40
N VAL A 304 18.97 -15.15 -12.24
CA VAL A 304 18.47 -14.60 -10.97
C VAL A 304 17.01 -14.98 -10.78
N ILE A 305 16.70 -15.53 -9.62
CA ILE A 305 15.34 -15.72 -9.11
C ILE A 305 15.07 -14.54 -8.17
N PHE A 306 14.03 -13.81 -8.44
CA PHE A 306 13.65 -12.68 -7.59
C PHE A 306 12.73 -13.14 -6.46
N PHE A 307 12.95 -12.58 -5.27
CA PHE A 307 12.07 -12.71 -4.12
C PHE A 307 11.71 -11.32 -3.59
N GLU A 308 10.77 -11.25 -2.69
CA GLU A 308 10.17 -10.03 -2.14
C GLU A 308 10.48 -9.89 -0.67
N GLU A 309 10.45 -8.67 -0.14
CA GLU A 309 10.85 -8.40 1.23
C GLU A 309 9.81 -8.84 2.26
N LEU A 310 8.51 -8.81 1.88
CA LEU A 310 7.41 -9.20 2.77
C LEU A 310 7.09 -10.69 2.74
N VAL A 311 7.71 -11.47 1.82
CA VAL A 311 7.43 -12.89 1.60
C VAL A 311 8.66 -13.75 1.92
N SER A 312 8.45 -15.01 2.34
CA SER A 312 9.54 -15.92 2.65
C SER A 312 10.37 -16.27 1.42
N PRO A 313 11.71 -16.07 1.42
CA PRO A 313 12.56 -16.36 0.27
C PRO A 313 12.83 -17.86 0.02
N LYS A 314 12.35 -18.78 0.88
CA LYS A 314 12.71 -20.20 0.89
C LYS A 314 12.47 -20.92 -0.42
N VAL A 315 11.34 -20.65 -1.10
CA VAL A 315 11.01 -21.30 -2.37
C VAL A 315 11.92 -20.80 -3.47
N ALA A 316 12.14 -19.48 -3.56
CA ALA A 316 13.09 -18.88 -4.50
C ALA A 316 14.53 -19.42 -4.28
N GLU A 317 14.97 -19.56 -3.04
CA GLU A 317 16.27 -20.16 -2.69
C GLU A 317 16.38 -21.63 -3.11
N THR A 318 15.30 -22.39 -2.97
CA THR A 318 15.25 -23.81 -3.38
C THR A 318 15.41 -23.92 -4.90
N ILE A 319 14.66 -23.13 -5.69
CA ILE A 319 14.76 -23.10 -7.15
C ILE A 319 16.17 -22.66 -7.58
N ALA A 320 16.71 -21.63 -6.93
CA ALA A 320 18.06 -21.14 -7.20
C ALA A 320 19.11 -22.22 -6.95
N ALA A 321 19.01 -22.99 -5.86
CA ALA A 321 19.92 -24.09 -5.54
C ALA A 321 19.88 -25.22 -6.59
N GLU A 322 18.69 -25.57 -7.11
CA GLU A 322 18.50 -26.62 -8.11
C GLU A 322 18.93 -26.20 -9.53
N THR A 323 18.95 -24.92 -9.82
CA THR A 323 19.24 -24.38 -11.16
C THR A 323 20.63 -23.77 -11.27
N GLY A 324 21.28 -23.45 -10.16
CA GLY A 324 22.53 -22.70 -10.10
C GLY A 324 22.34 -21.18 -10.30
N ALA A 325 21.12 -20.71 -10.30
CA ALA A 325 20.79 -19.27 -10.30
C ALA A 325 21.14 -18.63 -8.94
N ARG A 326 21.10 -17.31 -8.88
CA ARG A 326 21.24 -16.54 -7.63
C ARG A 326 19.88 -15.95 -7.25
N THR A 327 19.70 -15.56 -6.01
CA THR A 327 18.53 -14.82 -5.55
C THR A 327 18.85 -13.33 -5.42
N ARG A 328 17.85 -12.48 -5.68
CA ARG A 328 17.87 -11.02 -5.48
C ARG A 328 16.47 -10.54 -5.10
N VAL A 329 16.39 -9.38 -4.49
CA VAL A 329 15.12 -8.71 -4.23
C VAL A 329 14.64 -8.00 -5.50
N LEU A 330 13.33 -8.10 -5.78
CA LEU A 330 12.57 -7.23 -6.67
C LEU A 330 11.29 -6.86 -5.92
N ASN A 331 11.15 -5.59 -5.56
CA ASN A 331 10.10 -5.13 -4.67
C ASN A 331 8.83 -4.76 -5.46
N PRO A 332 7.67 -5.40 -5.21
CA PRO A 332 6.41 -5.10 -5.90
C PRO A 332 5.74 -3.81 -5.38
N LEU A 333 6.34 -3.12 -4.41
CA LEU A 333 5.81 -1.88 -3.83
C LEU A 333 4.43 -2.03 -3.15
N GLU A 334 4.07 -3.22 -2.72
CA GLU A 334 2.82 -3.47 -2.02
C GLU A 334 2.82 -2.93 -0.59
N GLY A 335 4.00 -2.78 -0.02
CA GLY A 335 4.24 -2.17 1.26
C GLY A 335 5.74 -1.92 1.45
N LEU A 336 6.08 -1.01 2.33
CA LEU A 336 7.45 -0.79 2.76
C LEU A 336 7.57 -1.05 4.26
N SER A 337 8.73 -1.55 4.67
CA SER A 337 9.03 -1.72 6.09
C SER A 337 9.24 -0.34 6.77
N ASP A 338 9.07 -0.31 8.07
CA ASP A 338 9.39 0.86 8.89
C ASP A 338 10.83 1.38 8.69
N GLU A 339 11.78 0.49 8.38
CA GLU A 339 13.18 0.83 8.15
C GLU A 339 13.36 1.53 6.80
N GLU A 340 12.74 1.03 5.74
CA GLU A 340 12.76 1.64 4.41
C GLU A 340 12.13 3.03 4.43
N LEU A 341 10.96 3.17 5.07
CA LEU A 341 10.28 4.46 5.22
C LEU A 341 11.15 5.47 6.01
N LYS A 342 11.79 5.05 7.09
CA LYS A 342 12.73 5.92 7.87
C LYS A 342 13.95 6.31 7.08
N ASN A 343 14.39 5.47 6.15
CA ASN A 343 15.51 5.74 5.24
C ASN A 343 15.12 6.62 4.04
N GLY A 344 13.83 6.97 3.92
CA GLY A 344 13.31 7.86 2.89
C GLY A 344 13.00 7.14 1.56
N ALA A 345 12.76 5.83 1.62
CA ALA A 345 12.27 5.10 0.46
C ALA A 345 10.89 5.62 0.03
N ASP A 346 10.70 5.76 -1.27
CA ASP A 346 9.45 6.14 -1.91
C ASP A 346 9.27 5.37 -3.22
N TYR A 347 8.13 5.54 -3.86
CA TYR A 347 7.83 4.87 -5.14
C TYR A 347 9.01 4.97 -6.14
N PHE A 348 9.56 6.16 -6.32
CA PHE A 348 10.59 6.41 -7.32
C PHE A 348 11.92 5.73 -6.97
N THR A 349 12.36 5.86 -5.72
CA THR A 349 13.62 5.25 -5.27
C THR A 349 13.57 3.72 -5.33
N VAL A 350 12.44 3.11 -4.99
CA VAL A 350 12.26 1.65 -5.07
C VAL A 350 12.21 1.21 -6.53
N MET A 351 11.51 1.92 -7.40
CA MET A 351 11.48 1.57 -8.83
C MET A 351 12.86 1.76 -9.50
N GLU A 352 13.64 2.78 -9.11
CA GLU A 352 15.03 2.93 -9.56
C GLU A 352 15.91 1.76 -9.10
N ASP A 353 15.71 1.27 -7.88
CA ASP A 353 16.43 0.09 -7.37
C ASP A 353 15.99 -1.19 -8.08
N ASN A 354 14.69 -1.36 -8.32
CA ASN A 354 14.16 -2.44 -9.15
C ASN A 354 14.82 -2.47 -10.54
N LEU A 355 14.95 -1.32 -11.19
CA LEU A 355 15.64 -1.22 -12.49
C LEU A 355 17.10 -1.68 -12.41
N LYS A 356 17.83 -1.33 -11.35
CA LYS A 356 19.21 -1.78 -11.11
C LYS A 356 19.28 -3.30 -10.94
N GLN A 357 18.30 -3.89 -10.20
CA GLN A 357 18.23 -5.35 -10.01
C GLN A 357 17.90 -6.07 -11.32
N LEU A 358 16.92 -5.58 -12.08
CA LEU A 358 16.56 -6.12 -13.40
C LEU A 358 17.77 -6.05 -14.37
N LYS A 359 18.44 -4.91 -14.43
CA LYS A 359 19.65 -4.76 -15.26
C LYS A 359 20.69 -5.82 -14.90
N ALA A 360 21.03 -5.95 -13.62
CA ALA A 360 22.05 -6.90 -13.17
C ALA A 360 21.66 -8.38 -13.37
N ALA A 361 20.36 -8.70 -13.48
CA ALA A 361 19.86 -10.03 -13.73
C ALA A 361 19.85 -10.38 -15.23
N LEU A 362 19.58 -9.41 -16.09
CA LEU A 362 19.35 -9.57 -17.52
C LEU A 362 20.61 -9.32 -18.40
N GLU A 363 21.70 -8.80 -17.81
CA GLU A 363 23.04 -8.73 -18.42
C GLU A 363 23.67 -10.14 -18.55
#